data_fd398065c28a351300b0d0fbb8f15918
#
_entry.id   fd398065c28a351300b0d0fbb8f15918
#
_cell.length_a   1.000
_cell.length_b   1.000
_cell.length_c   1.000
_cell.angle_alpha   90.00
_cell.angle_beta   90.00
_cell.angle_gamma   90.00
#
_symmetry.space_group_name_H-M   'P 1'
#
loop_
_entity.id
_entity.type
_entity.pdbx_description
1 polymer ?
#
loop_
_entity_poly.entity_id
_entity_poly.type
_entity_poly.pdbx_seq_one_letter_code
_entity_poly.pdbx_strand_id
1 'polypeptide(L)'
;QTITILYKTVGHGTEAMSKLAKGAKLDILTGLGNGFDVSKCKGTPLLIGGGVGTPPMLGLCENLVAEGKSVSVIIGFNTKDEVFYEDEFKKAGAKVFVATADGSYGEKGFVTDVMKHLDYSYVYACGPEPMFRAVNAVCKTSAQFSFEERMGCGFGACMGCSCKTLYGNKRICRDGPVLEREEIIWKD
;
A
#
# COMPACT_ATOMS: atom_id res chain seq x y z
N GLN A 1 -18.86 -13.31 3.57
CA GLN A 1 -17.81 -12.30 3.31
C GLN A 1 -16.48 -12.92 3.68
N THR A 2 -15.48 -12.84 2.80
CA THR A 2 -14.16 -13.44 2.98
C THR A 2 -13.12 -12.33 3.08
N ILE A 3 -12.12 -12.51 3.95
CA ILE A 3 -10.95 -11.63 4.05
C ILE A 3 -9.74 -12.46 3.61
N THR A 4 -8.96 -11.92 2.67
CA THR A 4 -7.69 -12.51 2.27
C THR A 4 -6.55 -11.76 2.95
N ILE A 5 -5.68 -12.48 3.64
CA ILE A 5 -4.51 -11.93 4.33
C ILE A 5 -3.26 -12.42 3.62
N LEU A 6 -2.48 -11.49 3.08
CA LEU A 6 -1.13 -11.77 2.60
C LEU A 6 -0.12 -11.30 3.66
N TYR A 7 0.86 -12.14 3.96
CA TYR A 7 1.90 -11.79 4.92
C TYR A 7 3.24 -12.44 4.53
N LYS A 8 4.32 -11.81 4.95
CA LYS A 8 5.68 -12.35 4.85
C LYS A 8 6.06 -13.00 6.19
N THR A 9 6.64 -14.18 6.16
CA THR A 9 7.15 -14.84 7.37
C THR A 9 8.45 -14.15 7.81
N VAL A 10 8.37 -13.34 8.86
CA VAL A 10 9.49 -12.50 9.33
C VAL A 10 9.76 -12.62 10.84
N GLY A 11 8.96 -13.41 11.57
CA GLY A 11 9.10 -13.57 13.01
C GLY A 11 8.16 -14.63 13.57
N HIS A 12 8.24 -14.87 14.88
CA HIS A 12 7.53 -15.97 15.55
C HIS A 12 6.03 -16.03 15.28
N GLY A 13 5.34 -14.87 15.27
CA GLY A 13 3.89 -14.83 14.99
C GLY A 13 3.54 -15.27 13.59
N THR A 14 4.20 -14.73 12.57
CA THR A 14 3.97 -15.09 11.17
C THR A 14 4.48 -16.50 10.86
N GLU A 15 5.52 -16.97 11.55
CA GLU A 15 5.97 -18.35 11.47
C GLU A 15 4.93 -19.33 12.05
N ALA A 16 4.32 -18.99 13.20
CA ALA A 16 3.23 -19.77 13.76
C ALA A 16 2.01 -19.81 12.82
N MET A 17 1.65 -18.66 12.23
CA MET A 17 0.57 -18.58 11.24
C MET A 17 0.84 -19.48 10.02
N SER A 18 2.07 -19.53 9.51
CA SER A 18 2.42 -20.34 8.32
C SER A 18 2.27 -21.85 8.54
N LYS A 19 2.23 -22.30 9.80
CA LYS A 19 2.05 -23.69 10.18
C LYS A 19 0.59 -24.08 10.44
N LEU A 20 -0.35 -23.13 10.34
CA LEU A 20 -1.77 -23.40 10.57
C LEU A 20 -2.36 -24.22 9.44
N ALA A 21 -3.09 -25.27 9.82
CA ALA A 21 -3.82 -26.10 8.88
C ALA A 21 -5.15 -25.46 8.46
N LYS A 22 -5.69 -25.89 7.32
CA LYS A 22 -7.04 -25.52 6.87
C LYS A 22 -8.07 -25.85 7.94
N GLY A 23 -8.93 -24.91 8.29
CA GLY A 23 -9.93 -25.02 9.33
C GLY A 23 -9.49 -24.54 10.71
N ALA A 24 -8.22 -24.13 10.88
CA ALA A 24 -7.82 -23.46 12.11
C ALA A 24 -8.62 -22.17 12.32
N LYS A 25 -8.99 -21.92 13.59
CA LYS A 25 -9.72 -20.71 13.97
C LYS A 25 -8.72 -19.65 14.42
N LEU A 26 -8.91 -18.43 13.93
CA LEU A 26 -8.17 -17.25 14.35
C LEU A 26 -9.12 -16.27 15.04
N ASP A 27 -8.69 -15.71 16.15
CA ASP A 27 -9.34 -14.56 16.76
C ASP A 27 -8.78 -13.30 16.13
N ILE A 28 -9.62 -12.54 15.40
CA ILE A 28 -9.21 -11.41 14.58
C ILE A 28 -9.99 -10.17 14.97
N LEU A 29 -9.27 -9.11 15.32
CA LEU A 29 -9.84 -7.78 15.48
C LEU A 29 -9.92 -7.10 14.12
N THR A 30 -11.11 -6.69 13.71
CA THR A 30 -11.39 -6.08 12.40
C THR A 30 -12.02 -4.70 12.54
N GLY A 31 -12.16 -3.98 11.42
CA GLY A 31 -12.77 -2.64 11.41
C GLY A 31 -11.90 -1.58 12.07
N LEU A 32 -10.58 -1.74 11.99
CA LEU A 32 -9.61 -0.84 12.58
C LEU A 32 -9.08 0.19 11.57
N GLY A 33 -8.78 1.38 12.09
CA GLY A 33 -8.15 2.45 11.32
C GLY A 33 -9.02 3.02 10.19
N ASN A 34 -8.39 3.77 9.31
CA ASN A 34 -9.03 4.45 8.19
C ASN A 34 -8.34 4.05 6.88
N GLY A 35 -9.12 3.63 5.89
CA GLY A 35 -8.65 3.29 4.55
C GLY A 35 -8.39 4.52 3.68
N PHE A 36 -8.07 4.27 2.40
CA PHE A 36 -7.90 5.32 1.40
C PHE A 36 -9.21 6.06 1.13
N ASP A 37 -9.14 7.38 1.10
CA ASP A 37 -10.27 8.25 0.72
C ASP A 37 -10.27 8.46 -0.80
N VAL A 38 -11.09 7.70 -1.51
CA VAL A 38 -11.23 7.77 -2.98
C VAL A 38 -11.83 9.09 -3.46
N SER A 39 -12.55 9.81 -2.59
CA SER A 39 -13.17 11.09 -2.94
C SER A 39 -12.15 12.21 -3.23
N LYS A 40 -10.93 12.05 -2.76
CA LYS A 40 -9.82 12.99 -2.99
C LYS A 40 -9.34 13.02 -4.44
N CYS A 41 -9.43 11.91 -5.16
CA CYS A 41 -9.03 11.83 -6.56
C CYS A 41 -10.16 12.29 -7.50
N LYS A 42 -10.02 13.44 -8.11
CA LYS A 42 -11.01 13.97 -9.07
C LYS A 42 -10.74 13.57 -10.52
N GLY A 43 -9.57 13.01 -10.82
CA GLY A 43 -9.14 12.65 -12.18
C GLY A 43 -8.60 11.23 -12.28
N THR A 44 -7.39 11.09 -12.79
CA THR A 44 -6.71 9.82 -13.05
C THR A 44 -5.89 9.37 -11.84
N PRO A 45 -6.31 8.33 -11.10
CA PRO A 45 -5.54 7.79 -9.99
C PRO A 45 -4.34 6.96 -10.44
N LEU A 46 -3.23 7.12 -9.73
CA LEU A 46 -2.07 6.25 -9.81
C LEU A 46 -1.94 5.48 -8.48
N LEU A 47 -1.99 4.16 -8.55
CA LEU A 47 -1.80 3.27 -7.42
C LEU A 47 -0.37 2.73 -7.44
N ILE A 48 0.29 2.71 -6.29
CA ILE A 48 1.66 2.21 -6.16
C ILE A 48 1.71 1.18 -5.03
N GLY A 49 2.01 -0.08 -5.39
CA GLY A 49 2.18 -1.18 -4.46
C GLY A 49 3.64 -1.63 -4.40
N GLY A 50 4.24 -1.69 -3.20
CA GLY A 50 5.60 -2.21 -3.01
C GLY A 50 5.59 -3.53 -2.23
N GLY A 51 6.02 -4.63 -2.85
CA GLY A 51 6.06 -5.95 -2.20
C GLY A 51 4.71 -6.32 -1.58
N VAL A 52 4.68 -6.60 -0.27
CA VAL A 52 3.45 -6.94 0.47
C VAL A 52 2.46 -5.77 0.62
N GLY A 53 2.80 -4.57 0.17
CA GLY A 53 1.87 -3.46 0.04
C GLY A 53 0.99 -3.52 -1.22
N THR A 54 1.23 -4.46 -2.11
CA THR A 54 0.45 -4.65 -3.35
C THR A 54 -1.01 -5.07 -3.11
N PRO A 55 -1.35 -6.00 -2.20
CA PRO A 55 -2.73 -6.49 -2.02
C PRO A 55 -3.77 -5.41 -1.67
N PRO A 56 -3.51 -4.45 -0.77
CA PRO A 56 -4.47 -3.38 -0.50
C PRO A 56 -4.80 -2.53 -1.72
N MET A 57 -3.84 -2.40 -2.65
CA MET A 57 -4.05 -1.65 -3.89
C MET A 57 -5.03 -2.34 -4.83
N LEU A 58 -5.18 -3.68 -4.77
CA LEU A 58 -6.13 -4.40 -5.63
C LEU A 58 -7.58 -4.04 -5.29
N GLY A 59 -7.97 -4.11 -4.02
CA GLY A 59 -9.32 -3.70 -3.60
C GLY A 59 -9.61 -2.22 -3.88
N LEU A 60 -8.60 -1.34 -3.71
CA LEU A 60 -8.73 0.06 -4.08
C LEU A 60 -8.90 0.24 -5.60
N CYS A 61 -8.15 -0.51 -6.40
CA CYS A 61 -8.26 -0.52 -7.85
C CYS A 61 -9.66 -0.90 -8.31
N GLU A 62 -10.19 -2.01 -7.78
CA GLU A 62 -11.55 -2.48 -8.11
C GLU A 62 -12.60 -1.41 -7.80
N ASN A 63 -12.52 -0.76 -6.65
CA ASN A 63 -13.44 0.32 -6.27
C ASN A 63 -13.35 1.52 -7.23
N LEU A 64 -12.14 1.98 -7.55
CA LEU A 64 -11.94 3.12 -8.44
C LEU A 64 -12.38 2.83 -9.88
N VAL A 65 -12.13 1.62 -10.38
CA VAL A 65 -12.62 1.20 -11.71
C VAL A 65 -14.15 1.09 -11.72
N ALA A 66 -14.76 0.57 -10.66
CA ALA A 66 -16.22 0.53 -10.52
C ALA A 66 -16.86 1.93 -10.50
N GLU A 67 -16.13 2.94 -10.01
CA GLU A 67 -16.52 4.37 -10.12
C GLU A 67 -16.26 4.96 -11.52
N GLY A 68 -15.81 4.18 -12.48
CA GLY A 68 -15.56 4.62 -13.88
C GLY A 68 -14.23 5.37 -14.07
N LYS A 69 -13.29 5.27 -13.12
CA LYS A 69 -11.98 5.93 -13.24
C LYS A 69 -11.01 5.11 -14.09
N SER A 70 -10.17 5.80 -14.87
CA SER A 70 -9.06 5.19 -15.58
C SER A 70 -7.86 5.03 -14.63
N VAL A 71 -7.64 3.82 -14.14
CA VAL A 71 -6.65 3.52 -13.11
C VAL A 71 -5.35 3.03 -13.72
N SER A 72 -4.22 3.64 -13.32
CA SER A 72 -2.88 3.11 -13.54
C SER A 72 -2.33 2.52 -12.24
N VAL A 73 -1.65 1.39 -12.34
CA VAL A 73 -1.06 0.69 -11.19
C VAL A 73 0.42 0.42 -11.47
N ILE A 74 1.28 0.77 -10.54
CA ILE A 74 2.69 0.35 -10.53
C ILE A 74 2.88 -0.62 -9.36
N ILE A 75 3.37 -1.81 -9.64
CA ILE A 75 3.77 -2.79 -8.62
C ILE A 75 5.28 -2.99 -8.66
N GLY A 76 5.93 -2.81 -7.50
CA GLY A 76 7.38 -2.87 -7.35
C GLY A 76 7.84 -4.05 -6.52
N PHE A 77 8.86 -4.76 -7.00
CA PHE A 77 9.46 -5.93 -6.34
C PHE A 77 10.99 -5.93 -6.50
N ASN A 78 11.68 -6.80 -5.77
CA ASN A 78 13.13 -6.92 -5.96
C ASN A 78 13.46 -7.74 -7.20
N THR A 79 12.76 -8.87 -7.40
CA THR A 79 12.99 -9.83 -8.48
C THR A 79 11.68 -10.32 -9.08
N LYS A 80 11.76 -10.97 -10.24
CA LYS A 80 10.61 -11.62 -10.92
C LYS A 80 9.88 -12.62 -10.03
N ASP A 81 10.60 -13.38 -9.23
CA ASP A 81 10.02 -14.45 -8.41
C ASP A 81 9.13 -13.90 -7.28
N GLU A 82 9.27 -12.63 -6.95
CA GLU A 82 8.43 -11.95 -5.97
C GLU A 82 7.14 -11.37 -6.58
N VAL A 83 7.02 -11.32 -7.92
CA VAL A 83 5.89 -10.67 -8.60
C VAL A 83 4.61 -11.47 -8.43
N PHE A 84 3.57 -10.80 -7.98
CA PHE A 84 2.22 -11.37 -7.86
C PHE A 84 1.15 -10.28 -8.12
N TYR A 85 -0.08 -10.70 -8.41
CA TYR A 85 -1.27 -9.87 -8.64
C TYR A 85 -1.24 -9.01 -9.92
N GLU A 86 -0.29 -9.15 -10.80
CA GLU A 86 -0.29 -8.40 -12.08
C GLU A 86 -1.56 -8.70 -12.90
N ASP A 87 -1.91 -9.97 -13.03
CA ASP A 87 -3.08 -10.39 -13.80
C ASP A 87 -4.40 -10.02 -13.13
N GLU A 88 -4.43 -10.00 -11.81
CA GLU A 88 -5.59 -9.57 -11.04
C GLU A 88 -5.89 -8.09 -11.28
N PHE A 89 -4.89 -7.23 -11.27
CA PHE A 89 -5.06 -5.81 -11.61
C PHE A 89 -5.50 -5.60 -13.07
N LYS A 90 -4.94 -6.37 -14.01
CA LYS A 90 -5.39 -6.33 -15.42
C LYS A 90 -6.85 -6.74 -15.55
N LYS A 91 -7.26 -7.82 -14.86
CA LYS A 91 -8.66 -8.29 -14.81
C LYS A 91 -9.59 -7.26 -14.18
N ALA A 92 -9.12 -6.53 -13.18
CA ALA A 92 -9.85 -5.42 -12.57
C ALA A 92 -10.01 -4.21 -13.52
N GLY A 93 -9.32 -4.18 -14.66
CA GLY A 93 -9.45 -3.11 -15.67
C GLY A 93 -8.41 -2.01 -15.57
N ALA A 94 -7.34 -2.20 -14.80
CA ALA A 94 -6.26 -1.23 -14.67
C ALA A 94 -5.18 -1.39 -15.75
N LYS A 95 -4.49 -0.28 -16.04
CA LYS A 95 -3.22 -0.28 -16.77
C LYS A 95 -2.10 -0.60 -15.79
N VAL A 96 -1.43 -1.74 -15.95
CA VAL A 96 -0.47 -2.27 -14.99
C VAL A 96 0.96 -2.12 -15.51
N PHE A 97 1.85 -1.69 -14.63
CA PHE A 97 3.29 -1.60 -14.83
C PHE A 97 3.99 -2.36 -13.71
N VAL A 98 4.98 -3.17 -14.07
CA VAL A 98 5.79 -3.90 -13.09
C VAL A 98 7.20 -3.36 -13.13
N ALA A 99 7.76 -3.06 -11.95
CA ALA A 99 9.16 -2.69 -11.79
C ALA A 99 9.88 -3.75 -10.94
N THR A 100 11.05 -4.21 -11.38
CA THR A 100 11.92 -5.06 -10.56
C THR A 100 13.29 -4.41 -10.40
N ALA A 101 13.79 -4.38 -9.16
CA ALA A 101 15.04 -3.70 -8.85
C ALA A 101 16.23 -4.28 -9.64
N ASP A 102 16.23 -5.60 -9.84
CA ASP A 102 17.26 -6.32 -10.60
C ASP A 102 17.04 -6.29 -12.13
N GLY A 103 15.85 -5.89 -12.59
CA GLY A 103 15.48 -5.89 -14.01
C GLY A 103 15.15 -7.27 -14.58
N SER A 104 14.86 -8.25 -13.73
CA SER A 104 14.52 -9.61 -14.15
C SER A 104 13.12 -9.73 -14.77
N TYR A 105 12.24 -8.74 -14.54
CA TYR A 105 10.91 -8.66 -15.14
C TYR A 105 10.38 -7.22 -15.17
N GLY A 106 9.61 -6.88 -16.20
CA GLY A 106 9.04 -5.53 -16.37
C GLY A 106 10.12 -4.47 -16.59
N GLU A 107 9.95 -3.30 -15.98
CA GLU A 107 10.92 -2.22 -16.05
C GLU A 107 12.01 -2.42 -14.98
N LYS A 108 13.27 -2.23 -15.35
CA LYS A 108 14.39 -2.29 -14.43
C LYS A 108 14.43 -1.02 -13.57
N GLY A 109 14.44 -1.20 -12.26
CA GLY A 109 14.56 -0.09 -11.30
C GLY A 109 13.42 -0.08 -10.29
N PHE A 110 13.05 1.10 -9.86
CA PHE A 110 12.05 1.32 -8.82
C PHE A 110 10.74 1.90 -9.38
N VAL A 111 9.68 1.84 -8.58
CA VAL A 111 8.36 2.40 -8.94
C VAL A 111 8.43 3.86 -9.38
N THR A 112 9.38 4.62 -8.86
CA THR A 112 9.61 6.03 -9.22
C THR A 112 10.15 6.22 -10.63
N ASP A 113 10.85 5.23 -11.20
CA ASP A 113 11.35 5.30 -12.56
C ASP A 113 10.20 5.18 -13.55
N VAL A 114 9.28 4.26 -13.31
CA VAL A 114 8.03 4.12 -14.06
C VAL A 114 7.14 5.37 -13.90
N MET A 115 6.99 5.85 -12.66
CA MET A 115 6.13 6.99 -12.32
C MET A 115 6.45 8.27 -13.11
N LYS A 116 7.71 8.50 -13.45
CA LYS A 116 8.17 9.67 -14.21
C LYS A 116 7.55 9.76 -15.62
N HIS A 117 7.11 8.64 -16.17
CA HIS A 117 6.57 8.52 -17.53
C HIS A 117 5.04 8.46 -17.59
N LEU A 118 4.36 8.63 -16.44
CA LEU A 118 2.91 8.52 -16.36
C LEU A 118 2.27 9.86 -16.02
N ASP A 119 1.10 10.08 -16.60
CA ASP A 119 0.22 11.17 -16.22
C ASP A 119 -0.78 10.69 -15.17
N TYR A 120 -0.87 11.44 -14.08
CA TYR A 120 -1.77 11.15 -12.96
C TYR A 120 -2.17 12.45 -12.26
N SER A 121 -3.30 12.41 -11.58
CA SER A 121 -3.82 13.56 -10.82
C SER A 121 -3.80 13.33 -9.31
N TYR A 122 -3.64 12.11 -8.86
CA TYR A 122 -3.58 11.72 -7.45
C TYR A 122 -2.84 10.39 -7.29
N VAL A 123 -2.11 10.22 -6.18
CA VAL A 123 -1.35 9.01 -5.88
C VAL A 123 -1.87 8.34 -4.62
N TYR A 124 -2.02 7.02 -4.69
CA TYR A 124 -2.26 6.15 -3.54
C TYR A 124 -1.10 5.15 -3.46
N ALA A 125 -0.46 5.03 -2.30
CA ALA A 125 0.67 4.14 -2.16
C ALA A 125 0.60 3.29 -0.89
N CYS A 126 1.00 2.02 -1.02
CA CYS A 126 1.21 1.10 0.09
C CYS A 126 2.50 0.31 -0.13
N GLY A 127 3.37 0.28 0.89
CA GLY A 127 4.67 -0.38 0.81
C GLY A 127 5.64 0.13 1.87
N PRO A 128 6.94 -0.17 1.73
CA PRO A 128 7.95 0.20 2.70
C PRO A 128 8.22 1.71 2.72
N GLU A 129 8.59 2.24 3.89
CA GLU A 129 8.88 3.68 4.07
C GLU A 129 9.92 4.25 3.09
N PRO A 130 11.03 3.56 2.74
CA PRO A 130 11.95 4.06 1.72
C PRO A 130 11.29 4.31 0.35
N MET A 131 10.31 3.47 -0.04
CA MET A 131 9.52 3.69 -1.25
C MET A 131 8.69 4.97 -1.13
N PHE A 132 8.04 5.21 0.01
CA PHE A 132 7.28 6.44 0.22
C PHE A 132 8.14 7.70 0.11
N ARG A 133 9.35 7.69 0.67
CA ARG A 133 10.30 8.80 0.53
C ARG A 133 10.65 9.07 -0.93
N ALA A 134 10.96 8.01 -1.68
CA ALA A 134 11.27 8.12 -3.09
C ALA A 134 10.06 8.63 -3.91
N VAL A 135 8.86 8.10 -3.65
CA VAL A 135 7.62 8.56 -4.29
C VAL A 135 7.36 10.02 -3.93
N ASN A 136 7.47 10.42 -2.66
CA ASN A 136 7.29 11.81 -2.24
C ASN A 136 8.21 12.77 -2.97
N ALA A 137 9.48 12.39 -3.18
CA ALA A 137 10.47 13.24 -3.84
C ALA A 137 10.14 13.55 -5.31
N VAL A 138 9.43 12.63 -6.01
CA VAL A 138 9.08 12.80 -7.43
C VAL A 138 7.61 13.11 -7.68
N CYS A 139 6.75 12.94 -6.67
CA CYS A 139 5.31 13.15 -6.76
C CYS A 139 4.97 14.63 -6.92
N LYS A 140 4.23 14.97 -7.98
CA LYS A 140 3.84 16.35 -8.31
C LYS A 140 2.42 16.70 -7.86
N THR A 141 1.70 15.74 -7.28
CA THR A 141 0.28 15.89 -6.89
C THR A 141 0.11 15.56 -5.41
N SER A 142 -1.09 15.78 -4.89
CA SER A 142 -1.47 15.23 -3.58
C SER A 142 -1.47 13.70 -3.61
N ALA A 143 -1.25 13.10 -2.44
CA ALA A 143 -1.15 11.66 -2.31
C ALA A 143 -1.60 11.17 -0.93
N GLN A 144 -1.97 9.92 -0.86
CA GLN A 144 -2.18 9.18 0.38
C GLN A 144 -1.22 7.99 0.47
N PHE A 145 -0.62 7.80 1.64
CA PHE A 145 0.29 6.71 1.93
C PHE A 145 -0.23 5.86 3.09
N SER A 146 -0.29 4.53 2.90
CA SER A 146 -0.67 3.58 3.94
C SER A 146 0.56 3.12 4.71
N PHE A 147 0.74 3.68 5.89
CA PHE A 147 1.88 3.38 6.78
C PHE A 147 1.66 2.11 7.58
N GLU A 148 2.75 1.49 7.97
CA GLU A 148 2.79 0.43 8.96
C GLU A 148 3.62 0.86 10.17
N GLU A 149 3.25 0.38 11.35
CA GLU A 149 4.00 0.57 12.58
C GLU A 149 3.88 -0.67 13.48
N ARG A 150 4.81 -0.81 14.40
CA ARG A 150 4.71 -1.88 15.41
C ARG A 150 3.53 -1.61 16.32
N MET A 151 2.56 -2.51 16.31
CA MET A 151 1.31 -2.36 17.05
C MET A 151 1.30 -3.27 18.28
N GLY A 152 0.94 -2.69 19.44
CA GLY A 152 0.66 -3.46 20.65
C GLY A 152 -0.84 -3.80 20.71
N CYS A 153 -1.70 -2.80 20.93
CA CYS A 153 -3.14 -3.05 21.11
C CYS A 153 -3.95 -3.13 19.81
N GLY A 154 -3.53 -2.46 18.73
CA GLY A 154 -4.25 -2.42 17.44
C GLY A 154 -5.47 -1.47 17.39
N PHE A 155 -5.95 -0.94 18.51
CA PHE A 155 -7.17 -0.10 18.58
C PHE A 155 -6.96 1.29 19.23
N GLY A 156 -5.71 1.72 19.40
CA GLY A 156 -5.37 3.09 19.80
C GLY A 156 -5.25 3.36 21.29
N ALA A 157 -5.27 2.35 22.17
CA ALA A 157 -5.17 2.56 23.62
C ALA A 157 -3.73 2.72 24.11
N CYS A 158 -2.77 1.91 23.61
CA CYS A 158 -1.41 1.87 24.14
C CYS A 158 -0.47 2.96 23.62
N MET A 159 -0.85 3.69 22.56
CA MET A 159 -0.05 4.75 21.89
C MET A 159 1.27 4.24 21.25
N GLY A 160 1.53 2.93 21.23
CA GLY A 160 2.80 2.35 20.77
C GLY A 160 3.09 2.55 19.29
N CYS A 161 2.05 2.70 18.45
CA CYS A 161 2.16 2.95 17.01
C CYS A 161 2.03 4.46 16.66
N SER A 162 2.31 5.36 17.60
CA SER A 162 2.20 6.80 17.36
C SER A 162 3.30 7.30 16.43
N CYS A 163 2.92 7.97 15.36
CA CYS A 163 3.81 8.73 14.51
C CYS A 163 3.54 10.24 14.63
N LYS A 164 4.57 11.05 14.42
CA LYS A 164 4.47 12.51 14.45
C LYS A 164 4.12 13.02 13.07
N THR A 165 3.09 13.85 12.99
CA THR A 165 2.69 14.57 11.77
C THR A 165 2.75 16.07 11.98
N LEU A 166 2.56 16.86 10.93
CA LEU A 166 2.48 18.33 11.02
C LEU A 166 1.29 18.81 11.88
N TYR A 167 0.28 17.98 12.04
CA TYR A 167 -0.95 18.29 12.80
C TYR A 167 -1.02 17.59 14.15
N GLY A 168 0.11 17.08 14.65
CA GLY A 168 0.20 16.37 15.93
C GLY A 168 0.50 14.89 15.78
N ASN A 169 0.37 14.16 16.88
CA ASN A 169 0.64 12.71 16.88
C ASN A 169 -0.60 11.95 16.41
N LYS A 170 -0.40 11.01 15.49
CA LYS A 170 -1.41 10.07 15.01
C LYS A 170 -1.01 8.63 15.33
N ARG A 171 -1.98 7.84 15.75
CA ARG A 171 -1.80 6.40 15.99
C ARG A 171 -2.14 5.64 14.71
N ILE A 172 -1.19 4.95 14.15
CA ILE A 172 -1.37 4.24 12.87
C ILE A 172 -2.53 3.23 12.94
N CYS A 173 -2.73 2.56 14.05
CA CYS A 173 -3.82 1.59 14.21
C CYS A 173 -5.23 2.19 14.30
N ARG A 174 -5.37 3.50 14.60
CA ARG A 174 -6.67 4.15 14.79
C ARG A 174 -6.88 5.36 13.88
N ASP A 175 -5.88 6.26 13.84
CA ASP A 175 -5.96 7.54 13.11
C ASP A 175 -5.40 7.39 11.67
N GLY A 176 -4.62 6.32 11.40
CA GLY A 176 -4.17 5.79 10.13
C GLY A 176 -4.88 4.48 9.77
N PRO A 177 -4.26 3.56 9.00
CA PRO A 177 -2.89 3.62 8.50
C PRO A 177 -2.67 4.63 7.37
N VAL A 178 -3.72 5.11 6.73
CA VAL A 178 -3.62 6.04 5.61
C VAL A 178 -3.47 7.48 6.12
N LEU A 179 -2.40 8.13 5.68
CA LEU A 179 -2.08 9.52 5.96
C LEU A 179 -1.96 10.31 4.65
N GLU A 180 -2.35 11.58 4.68
CA GLU A 180 -2.14 12.50 3.57
C GLU A 180 -0.64 12.83 3.44
N ARG A 181 -0.14 12.89 2.22
CA ARG A 181 1.26 13.25 1.93
C ARG A 181 1.68 14.56 2.60
N GLU A 182 0.78 15.53 2.61
CA GLU A 182 0.99 16.90 3.09
C GLU A 182 1.09 16.99 4.61
N GLU A 183 0.64 15.99 5.35
CA GLU A 183 0.74 15.98 6.81
C GLU A 183 1.97 15.24 7.34
N ILE A 184 2.68 14.49 6.48
CA ILE A 184 3.80 13.66 6.87
C ILE A 184 5.05 14.51 7.07
N ILE A 185 5.74 14.31 8.19
CA ILE A 185 7.06 14.89 8.43
C ILE A 185 8.11 13.97 7.79
N TRP A 186 8.53 14.33 6.60
CA TRP A 186 9.61 13.64 5.90
C TRP A 186 10.94 14.03 6.57
N LYS A 187 11.58 13.07 7.24
CA LYS A 187 12.94 13.28 7.77
C LYS A 187 13.94 13.07 6.63
N ASP A 188 14.88 13.98 6.53
CA ASP A 188 16.02 13.87 5.62
C ASP A 188 16.91 12.67 5.93
#